data_f7eca17fd2ee2f6c79e3335ffdaaf697
#
_entry.id   f7eca17fd2ee2f6c79e3335ffdaaf697
#
_cell.length_a   1.000
_cell.length_b   1.000
_cell.length_c   1.000
_cell.angle_alpha   90.00
_cell.angle_beta   90.00
_cell.angle_gamma   90.00
#
_symmetry.space_group_name_H-M   'P 1'
#
loop_
_entity.id
_entity.type
_entity.pdbx_description
1 polymer ?
#
loop_
_entity_poly.entity_id
_entity_poly.type
_entity_poly.pdbx_seq_one_letter_code
_entity_poly.pdbx_strand_id
1 'polypeptide(L)'
;CRNRAAVVDGERGHSCRFHGGKRNPDTDNLDPQANLKHSMYALPETIYATLTEEERELYEWVFSWPEVYEIDLSADPAAEHDFETLALEIVRQARSSDYILANTEVRQEGVYTAQGELLERKDVPNSLIDAHQRQIRLINTIKDALGITRKAQATNDTQESANDLMDSLSTVLSGFTSGGEYDPDQFE
;
A
#
# COMPACT_ATOMS: atom_id res chain seq x y z
N CYS A 1 28.13 20.23 -11.93
CA CYS A 1 28.50 19.88 -13.30
C CYS A 1 29.52 20.88 -13.82
N ARG A 2 30.64 20.39 -14.41
CA ARG A 2 31.69 21.24 -15.01
C ARG A 2 31.38 21.60 -16.49
N ASN A 3 30.30 21.07 -17.05
CA ASN A 3 29.95 21.31 -18.44
C ASN A 3 29.30 22.70 -18.58
N ARG A 4 29.60 23.36 -19.69
CA ARG A 4 29.06 24.67 -20.01
C ARG A 4 27.54 24.55 -20.19
N ALA A 5 26.81 25.60 -19.78
CA ALA A 5 25.38 25.70 -20.03
C ALA A 5 25.07 25.57 -21.54
N ALA A 6 23.96 24.93 -21.86
CA ALA A 6 23.53 24.81 -23.26
C ALA A 6 23.11 26.19 -23.81
N VAL A 7 23.42 26.41 -25.07
CA VAL A 7 22.95 27.62 -25.81
C VAL A 7 21.70 27.20 -26.58
N VAL A 8 20.60 27.87 -26.33
CA VAL A 8 19.32 27.69 -27.04
C VAL A 8 18.94 29.07 -27.57
N ASP A 9 18.64 29.15 -28.85
CA ASP A 9 18.28 30.42 -29.55
C ASP A 9 19.24 31.60 -29.33
N GLY A 10 20.55 31.28 -29.20
CA GLY A 10 21.60 32.25 -29.00
C GLY A 10 21.83 32.68 -27.55
N GLU A 11 20.99 32.29 -26.62
CA GLU A 11 21.13 32.59 -25.20
C GLU A 11 21.67 31.41 -24.41
N ARG A 12 22.48 31.70 -23.39
CA ARG A 12 23.01 30.68 -22.46
C ARG A 12 21.95 30.35 -21.41
N GLY A 13 21.50 29.08 -21.40
CA GLY A 13 20.63 28.56 -20.35
C GLY A 13 21.36 28.36 -19.02
N HIS A 14 20.61 28.09 -17.95
CA HIS A 14 21.14 27.83 -16.61
C HIS A 14 21.66 26.42 -16.41
N SER A 15 21.34 25.47 -17.33
CA SER A 15 21.67 24.07 -17.23
C SER A 15 22.43 23.56 -18.44
N CYS A 16 23.38 22.62 -18.25
CA CYS A 16 24.05 21.95 -19.36
C CYS A 16 23.11 20.95 -20.04
N ARG A 17 23.45 20.56 -21.27
CA ARG A 17 22.60 19.65 -22.08
C ARG A 17 22.30 18.30 -21.42
N PHE A 18 23.13 17.84 -20.46
CA PHE A 18 22.93 16.59 -19.73
C PHE A 18 22.00 16.75 -18.52
N HIS A 19 21.88 17.98 -18.00
CA HIS A 19 21.03 18.31 -16.85
C HIS A 19 19.81 19.16 -17.25
N GLY A 20 19.33 19.00 -18.46
CA GLY A 20 18.10 19.62 -18.92
C GLY A 20 18.24 20.92 -19.70
N GLY A 21 19.46 21.34 -20.08
CA GLY A 21 19.70 22.57 -20.83
C GLY A 21 19.16 22.59 -22.27
N LYS A 22 18.57 21.52 -22.76
CA LYS A 22 17.77 21.43 -23.99
C LYS A 22 16.30 21.13 -23.75
N ARG A 23 15.91 21.01 -22.48
CA ARG A 23 14.49 20.89 -22.20
C ARG A 23 13.86 22.25 -22.47
N ASN A 24 13.08 22.29 -23.52
CA ASN A 24 12.09 23.30 -23.69
C ASN A 24 11.28 23.34 -22.37
N PRO A 25 11.13 24.49 -21.69
CA PRO A 25 10.25 24.60 -20.55
C PRO A 25 8.77 24.46 -20.93
N ASP A 26 8.46 24.03 -22.16
CA ASP A 26 7.11 23.65 -22.59
C ASP A 26 6.66 22.48 -21.71
N THR A 27 6.28 22.84 -20.51
CA THR A 27 5.60 21.94 -19.55
C THR A 27 4.23 21.51 -20.07
N ASP A 28 3.73 22.16 -21.12
CA ASP A 28 2.46 21.85 -21.78
C ASP A 28 2.48 20.47 -22.46
N ASN A 29 3.69 19.94 -22.76
CA ASN A 29 3.85 18.56 -23.28
C ASN A 29 4.08 17.50 -22.19
N LEU A 30 4.17 17.86 -20.94
CA LEU A 30 4.15 16.92 -19.84
C LEU A 30 2.69 16.60 -19.56
N ASP A 31 2.19 15.54 -20.17
CA ASP A 31 0.91 14.95 -19.78
C ASP A 31 0.99 14.62 -18.28
N PRO A 32 0.31 15.39 -17.40
CA PRO A 32 0.31 15.10 -15.96
C PRO A 32 -0.24 13.69 -15.67
N GLN A 33 -0.99 13.14 -16.62
CA GLN A 33 -1.59 11.82 -16.53
C GLN A 33 -0.67 10.71 -17.06
N ALA A 34 0.46 11.03 -17.73
CA ALA A 34 1.38 10.02 -18.24
C ALA A 34 1.90 9.09 -17.12
N ASN A 35 2.08 9.62 -15.91
CA ASN A 35 2.50 8.87 -14.73
C ASN A 35 1.34 8.15 -14.02
N LEU A 36 0.09 8.42 -14.41
CA LEU A 36 -1.10 7.85 -13.78
C LEU A 36 -1.51 6.50 -14.37
N LYS A 37 -0.96 6.11 -15.52
CA LYS A 37 -1.32 4.84 -16.19
C LYS A 37 -1.20 3.61 -15.29
N HIS A 38 -0.25 3.63 -14.36
CA HIS A 38 -0.07 2.56 -13.36
C HIS A 38 -0.11 3.07 -11.92
N SER A 39 -0.15 4.38 -11.72
CA SER A 39 -0.28 5.09 -10.42
C SER A 39 0.74 4.72 -9.33
N MET A 40 1.79 3.92 -9.63
CA MET A 40 2.73 3.41 -8.63
C MET A 40 3.49 4.50 -7.88
N TYR A 41 3.67 5.67 -8.51
CA TYR A 41 4.42 6.80 -7.96
C TYR A 41 3.57 8.07 -7.83
N ALA A 42 2.25 7.95 -8.01
CA ALA A 42 1.34 9.07 -7.86
C ALA A 42 1.05 9.33 -6.38
N LEU A 43 0.83 10.59 -6.03
CA LEU A 43 0.39 10.97 -4.69
C LEU A 43 -1.05 10.49 -4.43
N PRO A 44 -1.41 10.14 -3.18
CA PRO A 44 -2.75 9.70 -2.82
C PRO A 44 -3.86 10.63 -3.32
N GLU A 45 -3.69 11.94 -3.13
CA GLU A 45 -4.66 12.96 -3.55
C GLU A 45 -4.87 12.96 -5.06
N THR A 46 -3.81 12.70 -5.83
CA THR A 46 -3.87 12.60 -7.30
C THR A 46 -4.63 11.35 -7.73
N ILE A 47 -4.43 10.24 -7.05
CA ILE A 47 -5.15 8.99 -7.34
C ILE A 47 -6.63 9.19 -7.06
N TYR A 48 -6.97 9.70 -5.87
CA TYR A 48 -8.35 9.94 -5.48
C TYR A 48 -9.09 10.88 -6.45
N ALA A 49 -8.43 11.96 -6.89
CA ALA A 49 -8.99 12.92 -7.86
C ALA A 49 -9.22 12.31 -9.26
N THR A 50 -8.57 11.20 -9.58
CA THR A 50 -8.59 10.56 -10.91
C THR A 50 -9.24 9.17 -10.90
N LEU A 51 -9.96 8.81 -9.83
CA LEU A 51 -10.72 7.57 -9.77
C LEU A 51 -11.78 7.52 -10.88
N THR A 52 -11.81 6.42 -11.62
CA THR A 52 -12.95 6.08 -12.47
C THR A 52 -14.15 5.67 -11.61
N GLU A 53 -15.32 5.53 -12.21
CA GLU A 53 -16.51 5.07 -11.47
C GLU A 53 -16.30 3.68 -10.86
N GLU A 54 -15.76 2.73 -11.64
CA GLU A 54 -15.44 1.38 -11.19
C GLU A 54 -14.41 1.35 -10.06
N GLU A 55 -13.40 2.21 -10.14
CA GLU A 55 -12.39 2.34 -9.09
C GLU A 55 -12.94 3.00 -7.82
N ARG A 56 -13.90 3.90 -7.99
CA ARG A 56 -14.59 4.51 -6.85
C ARG A 56 -15.45 3.47 -6.11
N GLU A 57 -16.17 2.63 -6.85
CA GLU A 57 -16.90 1.51 -6.28
C GLU A 57 -15.98 0.55 -5.52
N LEU A 58 -14.80 0.24 -6.08
CA LEU A 58 -13.78 -0.57 -5.41
C LEU A 58 -13.26 0.10 -4.14
N TYR A 59 -12.98 1.40 -4.19
CA TYR A 59 -12.55 2.19 -3.03
C TYR A 59 -13.59 2.16 -1.92
N GLU A 60 -14.86 2.48 -2.25
CA GLU A 60 -15.96 2.50 -1.30
C GLU A 60 -16.23 1.11 -0.71
N TRP A 61 -16.12 0.06 -1.52
CA TRP A 61 -16.25 -1.31 -1.03
C TRP A 61 -15.16 -1.66 0.01
N VAL A 62 -13.90 -1.30 -0.23
CA VAL A 62 -12.83 -1.52 0.77
C VAL A 62 -13.06 -0.67 2.01
N PHE A 63 -13.52 0.58 1.84
CA PHE A 63 -13.80 1.50 2.94
C PHE A 63 -15.01 1.08 3.77
N SER A 64 -15.86 0.17 3.29
CA SER A 64 -16.96 -0.45 4.06
C SER A 64 -16.51 -1.64 4.91
N TRP A 65 -15.27 -2.13 4.76
CA TRP A 65 -14.79 -3.30 5.51
C TRP A 65 -14.80 -3.15 7.04
N PRO A 66 -14.60 -1.96 7.65
CA PRO A 66 -14.72 -1.79 9.09
C PRO A 66 -16.05 -2.33 9.64
N GLU A 67 -17.17 -2.11 8.93
CA GLU A 67 -18.48 -2.62 9.33
C GLU A 67 -18.52 -4.16 9.30
N VAL A 68 -17.87 -4.78 8.32
CA VAL A 68 -17.82 -6.25 8.15
C VAL A 68 -16.96 -6.90 9.23
N TYR A 69 -15.89 -6.22 9.65
CA TYR A 69 -14.94 -6.71 10.66
C TYR A 69 -15.23 -6.17 12.06
N GLU A 70 -16.35 -5.48 12.26
CA GLU A 70 -16.79 -4.92 13.54
C GLU A 70 -15.76 -3.98 14.20
N ILE A 71 -15.03 -3.22 13.36
CA ILE A 71 -14.01 -2.27 13.80
C ILE A 71 -14.66 -0.91 14.04
N ASP A 72 -14.56 -0.41 15.27
CA ASP A 72 -15.08 0.92 15.62
C ASP A 72 -14.07 2.02 15.26
N LEU A 73 -14.25 2.62 14.10
CA LEU A 73 -13.40 3.73 13.64
C LEU A 73 -13.50 4.98 14.52
N SER A 74 -14.59 5.16 15.26
CA SER A 74 -14.73 6.31 16.16
C SER A 74 -13.83 6.20 17.39
N ALA A 75 -13.51 4.98 17.80
CA ALA A 75 -12.60 4.69 18.90
C ALA A 75 -11.13 4.71 18.46
N ASP A 76 -10.85 4.47 17.18
CA ASP A 76 -9.48 4.41 16.63
C ASP A 76 -9.35 5.23 15.33
N PRO A 77 -9.02 6.53 15.43
CA PRO A 77 -8.79 7.38 14.25
C PRO A 77 -7.59 6.93 13.40
N ALA A 78 -6.66 6.13 13.95
CA ALA A 78 -5.55 5.59 13.18
C ALA A 78 -6.05 4.49 12.25
N ALA A 79 -6.98 3.65 12.70
CA ALA A 79 -7.61 2.63 11.86
C ALA A 79 -8.38 3.26 10.68
N GLU A 80 -9.07 4.40 10.89
CA GLU A 80 -9.73 5.12 9.81
C GLU A 80 -8.75 5.50 8.69
N HIS A 81 -7.62 6.12 9.07
CA HIS A 81 -6.57 6.49 8.11
C HIS A 81 -5.95 5.26 7.42
N ASP A 82 -5.75 4.17 8.15
CA ASP A 82 -5.20 2.94 7.59
C ASP A 82 -6.17 2.28 6.59
N PHE A 83 -7.49 2.34 6.83
CA PHE A 83 -8.49 1.88 5.85
C PHE A 83 -8.54 2.76 4.61
N GLU A 84 -8.43 4.08 4.74
CA GLU A 84 -8.32 5.00 3.61
C GLU A 84 -7.07 4.67 2.76
N THR A 85 -5.94 4.52 3.42
CA THR A 85 -4.68 4.13 2.77
C THR A 85 -4.81 2.77 2.09
N LEU A 86 -5.41 1.78 2.76
CA LEU A 86 -5.63 0.45 2.21
C LEU A 86 -6.49 0.49 0.93
N ALA A 87 -7.58 1.26 0.94
CA ALA A 87 -8.46 1.39 -0.20
C ALA A 87 -7.73 1.98 -1.41
N LEU A 88 -6.95 3.06 -1.22
CA LEU A 88 -6.13 3.66 -2.28
C LEU A 88 -5.04 2.70 -2.80
N GLU A 89 -4.39 1.94 -1.91
CA GLU A 89 -3.35 0.98 -2.33
C GLU A 89 -3.95 -0.20 -3.10
N ILE A 90 -5.17 -0.63 -2.79
CA ILE A 90 -5.87 -1.67 -3.57
C ILE A 90 -6.24 -1.15 -4.97
N VAL A 91 -6.73 0.09 -5.10
CA VAL A 91 -6.97 0.70 -6.42
C VAL A 91 -5.67 0.81 -7.21
N ARG A 92 -4.60 1.27 -6.58
CA ARG A 92 -3.27 1.34 -7.20
C ARG A 92 -2.78 -0.03 -7.66
N GLN A 93 -3.02 -1.07 -6.86
CA GLN A 93 -2.69 -2.45 -7.21
C GLN A 93 -3.48 -2.92 -8.44
N ALA A 94 -4.78 -2.62 -8.53
CA ALA A 94 -5.60 -2.95 -9.70
C ALA A 94 -5.03 -2.31 -10.97
N ARG A 95 -4.79 -1.00 -10.97
CA ARG A 95 -4.18 -0.28 -12.10
C ARG A 95 -2.83 -0.87 -12.53
N SER A 96 -1.96 -1.19 -11.56
CA SER A 96 -0.64 -1.74 -11.85
C SER A 96 -0.73 -3.16 -12.41
N SER A 97 -1.66 -3.98 -11.94
CA SER A 97 -1.94 -5.31 -12.47
C SER A 97 -2.39 -5.25 -13.92
N ASP A 98 -3.35 -4.40 -14.23
CA ASP A 98 -3.87 -4.22 -15.59
C ASP A 98 -2.78 -3.72 -16.54
N TYR A 99 -1.97 -2.78 -16.07
CA TYR A 99 -0.83 -2.29 -16.85
C TYR A 99 0.21 -3.38 -17.12
N ILE A 100 0.55 -4.21 -16.14
CA ILE A 100 1.52 -5.31 -16.30
C ILE A 100 0.95 -6.35 -17.26
N LEU A 101 -0.34 -6.71 -17.14
CA LEU A 101 -1.02 -7.64 -18.04
C LEU A 101 -1.03 -7.13 -19.49
N ALA A 102 -1.29 -5.83 -19.69
CA ALA A 102 -1.33 -5.22 -21.01
C ALA A 102 0.06 -5.07 -21.66
N ASN A 103 1.13 -4.89 -20.87
CA ASN A 103 2.47 -4.56 -21.36
C ASN A 103 3.49 -5.70 -21.22
N THR A 104 3.04 -6.89 -20.81
CA THR A 104 3.86 -8.08 -20.55
C THR A 104 4.86 -7.96 -19.40
N GLU A 105 5.22 -9.09 -18.81
CA GLU A 105 6.19 -9.18 -17.71
C GLU A 105 7.63 -8.94 -18.16
N VAL A 106 7.89 -9.12 -19.46
CA VAL A 106 9.22 -9.02 -20.06
C VAL A 106 9.21 -7.93 -21.11
N ARG A 107 10.11 -6.98 -20.98
CA ARG A 107 10.33 -5.90 -21.93
C ARG A 107 11.59 -6.16 -22.74
N GLN A 108 11.51 -5.97 -24.06
CA GLN A 108 12.69 -6.03 -24.91
C GLN A 108 13.40 -4.67 -24.94
N GLU A 109 14.64 -4.64 -24.47
CA GLU A 109 15.51 -3.46 -24.57
C GLU A 109 16.58 -3.68 -25.63
N GLY A 110 16.75 -2.67 -26.50
CA GLY A 110 17.82 -2.67 -27.48
C GLY A 110 19.15 -2.28 -26.85
N VAL A 111 20.17 -3.12 -27.06
CA VAL A 111 21.56 -2.78 -26.74
C VAL A 111 22.17 -2.14 -27.98
N TYR A 112 22.68 -0.91 -27.84
CA TYR A 112 23.20 -0.14 -28.96
C TYR A 112 24.72 0.06 -28.84
N THR A 113 25.42 0.11 -29.99
CA THR A 113 26.81 0.52 -30.06
C THR A 113 27.01 2.00 -29.70
N ALA A 114 28.24 2.43 -29.47
CA ALA A 114 28.56 3.85 -29.31
C ALA A 114 28.18 4.70 -30.52
N GLN A 115 28.04 4.08 -31.68
CA GLN A 115 27.60 4.70 -32.94
C GLN A 115 26.08 4.73 -33.13
N GLY A 116 25.32 4.09 -32.21
CA GLY A 116 23.85 4.07 -32.25
C GLY A 116 23.26 2.90 -33.07
N GLU A 117 24.09 1.93 -33.46
CA GLU A 117 23.60 0.72 -34.15
C GLU A 117 23.08 -0.29 -33.14
N LEU A 118 21.94 -0.92 -33.43
CA LEU A 118 21.35 -1.96 -32.61
C LEU A 118 22.20 -3.23 -32.67
N LEU A 119 22.84 -3.62 -31.58
CA LEU A 119 23.62 -4.84 -31.45
C LEU A 119 22.75 -6.06 -31.16
N GLU A 120 21.89 -5.94 -30.18
CA GLU A 120 21.11 -7.05 -29.64
C GLU A 120 19.83 -6.53 -29.02
N ARG A 121 18.80 -7.38 -28.99
CA ARG A 121 17.61 -7.17 -28.13
C ARG A 121 17.70 -8.12 -26.96
N LYS A 122 17.68 -7.54 -25.76
CA LYS A 122 17.75 -8.30 -24.52
C LYS A 122 16.40 -8.23 -23.82
N ASP A 123 15.95 -9.37 -23.36
CA ASP A 123 14.78 -9.46 -22.51
C ASP A 123 15.12 -8.97 -21.10
N VAL A 124 14.43 -7.92 -20.66
CA VAL A 124 14.62 -7.31 -19.34
C VAL A 124 13.30 -7.39 -18.57
N PRO A 125 13.32 -7.80 -17.31
CA PRO A 125 12.11 -7.79 -16.49
C PRO A 125 11.49 -6.39 -16.46
N ASN A 126 10.17 -6.33 -16.48
CA ASN A 126 9.46 -5.06 -16.31
C ASN A 126 9.76 -4.49 -14.92
N SER A 127 10.32 -3.29 -14.86
CA SER A 127 10.71 -2.63 -13.60
C SER A 127 9.54 -2.39 -12.64
N LEU A 128 8.30 -2.43 -13.15
CA LEU A 128 7.10 -2.30 -12.33
C LEU A 128 6.79 -3.56 -11.52
N ILE A 129 7.30 -4.73 -11.89
CA ILE A 129 7.02 -5.98 -11.16
C ILE A 129 7.53 -5.88 -9.72
N ASP A 130 8.74 -5.39 -9.51
CA ASP A 130 9.29 -5.23 -8.15
C ASP A 130 8.50 -4.20 -7.32
N ALA A 131 8.05 -3.13 -7.96
CA ALA A 131 7.23 -2.12 -7.32
C ALA A 131 5.84 -2.68 -6.96
N HIS A 132 5.22 -3.42 -7.87
CA HIS A 132 3.96 -4.11 -7.66
C HIS A 132 4.04 -5.14 -6.52
N GLN A 133 5.10 -5.94 -6.46
CA GLN A 133 5.31 -6.90 -5.38
C GLN A 133 5.50 -6.20 -4.02
N ARG A 134 6.21 -5.07 -3.97
CA ARG A 134 6.32 -4.26 -2.74
C ARG A 134 4.98 -3.73 -2.28
N GLN A 135 4.15 -3.31 -3.21
CA GLN A 135 2.78 -2.84 -2.93
C GLN A 135 1.90 -3.95 -2.35
N ILE A 136 1.94 -5.16 -2.93
CA ILE A 136 1.22 -6.32 -2.37
C ILE A 136 1.65 -6.58 -0.92
N ARG A 137 2.95 -6.48 -0.62
CA ARG A 137 3.45 -6.64 0.76
C ARG A 137 2.94 -5.54 1.68
N LEU A 138 2.92 -4.29 1.22
CA LEU A 138 2.38 -3.16 1.97
C LEU A 138 0.90 -3.38 2.31
N ILE A 139 0.08 -3.74 1.33
CA ILE A 139 -1.34 -4.06 1.51
C ILE A 139 -1.51 -5.15 2.57
N ASN A 140 -0.73 -6.23 2.50
CA ASN A 140 -0.81 -7.31 3.48
C ASN A 140 -0.37 -6.84 4.88
N THR A 141 0.64 -5.97 4.98
CA THR A 141 1.08 -5.39 6.26
C THR A 141 -0.02 -4.53 6.88
N ILE A 142 -0.70 -3.69 6.09
CA ILE A 142 -1.83 -2.88 6.57
C ILE A 142 -2.99 -3.79 7.02
N LYS A 143 -3.32 -4.81 6.24
CA LYS A 143 -4.36 -5.80 6.61
C LYS A 143 -4.02 -6.54 7.91
N ASP A 144 -2.76 -6.89 8.11
CA ASP A 144 -2.31 -7.54 9.36
C ASP A 144 -2.40 -6.56 10.54
N ALA A 145 -2.00 -5.30 10.36
CA ALA A 145 -2.10 -4.25 11.38
C ALA A 145 -3.57 -3.97 11.78
N LEU A 146 -4.47 -3.97 10.81
CA LEU A 146 -5.92 -3.81 11.04
C LEU A 146 -6.59 -5.07 11.59
N GLY A 147 -5.89 -6.17 11.76
CA GLY A 147 -6.44 -7.44 12.28
C GLY A 147 -7.42 -8.15 11.34
N ILE A 148 -7.51 -7.74 10.06
CA ILE A 148 -8.49 -8.28 9.10
C ILE A 148 -7.98 -9.48 8.30
N THR A 149 -6.73 -9.91 8.51
CA THR A 149 -6.25 -11.17 7.91
C THR A 149 -6.75 -12.37 8.70
N ARG A 150 -6.96 -13.51 8.00
CA ARG A 150 -7.34 -14.76 8.67
C ARG A 150 -6.39 -15.16 9.79
N LYS A 151 -5.09 -14.86 9.63
CA LYS A 151 -4.07 -15.15 10.64
C LYS A 151 -4.25 -14.25 11.86
N ALA A 152 -4.47 -12.95 11.67
CA ALA A 152 -4.69 -12.01 12.76
C ALA A 152 -5.99 -12.35 13.51
N GLN A 153 -7.07 -12.62 12.79
CA GLN A 153 -8.35 -13.05 13.39
C GLN A 153 -8.19 -14.32 14.22
N ALA A 154 -7.56 -15.36 13.69
CA ALA A 154 -7.31 -16.60 14.44
C ALA A 154 -6.46 -16.37 15.71
N THR A 155 -5.55 -15.40 15.69
CA THR A 155 -4.75 -15.03 16.85
C THR A 155 -5.60 -14.29 17.88
N ASN A 156 -6.45 -13.36 17.45
CA ASN A 156 -7.37 -12.62 18.30
C ASN A 156 -8.38 -13.57 18.98
N ASP A 157 -9.01 -14.47 18.22
CA ASP A 157 -9.95 -15.48 18.73
C ASP A 157 -9.28 -16.38 19.79
N THR A 158 -8.02 -16.75 19.56
CA THR A 158 -7.26 -17.58 20.52
C THR A 158 -6.97 -16.79 21.80
N GLN A 159 -6.64 -15.50 21.67
CA GLN A 159 -6.33 -14.63 22.80
C GLN A 159 -7.58 -14.28 23.60
N GLU A 160 -8.70 -14.06 22.94
CA GLU A 160 -10.01 -13.86 23.59
C GLU A 160 -10.42 -15.10 24.37
N SER A 161 -10.34 -16.28 23.75
CA SER A 161 -10.59 -17.56 24.44
C SER A 161 -9.68 -17.80 25.64
N ALA A 162 -8.40 -17.39 25.57
CA ALA A 162 -7.47 -17.47 26.68
C ALA A 162 -7.83 -16.50 27.81
N ASN A 163 -8.25 -15.29 27.49
CA ASN A 163 -8.71 -14.29 28.45
C ASN A 163 -9.99 -14.76 29.15
N ASP A 164 -10.95 -15.31 28.43
CA ASP A 164 -12.19 -15.86 28.99
C ASP A 164 -11.91 -17.01 29.96
N LEU A 165 -10.94 -17.87 29.63
CA LEU A 165 -10.48 -18.92 30.55
C LEU A 165 -9.83 -18.34 31.81
N MET A 166 -9.00 -17.30 31.69
CA MET A 166 -8.38 -16.64 32.83
C MET A 166 -9.41 -15.96 33.73
N ASP A 167 -10.39 -15.29 33.15
CA ASP A 167 -11.48 -14.65 33.88
C ASP A 167 -12.36 -15.71 34.61
N SER A 168 -12.65 -16.82 33.93
CA SER A 168 -13.37 -17.95 34.53
C SER A 168 -12.58 -18.54 35.70
N LEU A 169 -11.29 -18.76 35.57
CA LEU A 169 -10.40 -19.23 36.64
C LEU A 169 -10.33 -18.23 37.80
N SER A 170 -10.20 -16.94 37.49
CA SER A 170 -10.21 -15.86 38.50
C SER A 170 -11.51 -15.85 39.30
N THR A 171 -12.65 -16.03 38.62
CA THR A 171 -13.97 -16.09 39.25
C THR A 171 -14.07 -17.31 40.18
N VAL A 172 -13.62 -18.48 39.73
CA VAL A 172 -13.61 -19.69 40.56
C VAL A 172 -12.69 -19.50 41.77
N LEU A 173 -11.48 -19.00 41.59
CA LEU A 173 -10.53 -18.74 42.68
C LEU A 173 -11.06 -17.74 43.70
N SER A 174 -11.71 -16.67 43.24
CA SER A 174 -12.32 -15.68 44.13
C SER A 174 -13.48 -16.28 44.92
N GLY A 175 -14.23 -17.20 44.32
CA GLY A 175 -15.28 -17.98 45.01
C GLY A 175 -14.70 -18.86 46.14
N PHE A 176 -13.54 -19.48 45.94
CA PHE A 176 -12.84 -20.26 46.97
C PHE A 176 -12.26 -19.40 48.09
N THR A 177 -11.80 -18.19 47.78
CA THR A 177 -11.23 -17.28 48.79
C THR A 177 -12.29 -16.52 49.58
N SER A 178 -13.48 -16.31 49.05
CA SER A 178 -14.62 -15.67 49.71
C SER A 178 -15.54 -16.65 50.49
N GLY A 179 -15.43 -17.94 50.19
CA GLY A 179 -16.30 -19.01 50.74
C GLY A 179 -15.71 -19.85 51.90
N GLY A 180 -14.76 -19.33 52.66
CA GLY A 180 -14.10 -20.11 53.67
C GLY A 180 -13.98 -19.48 55.05
N GLU A 181 -15.07 -18.98 55.60
CA GLU A 181 -15.19 -19.02 57.06
C GLU A 181 -15.63 -20.45 57.40
N TYR A 182 -14.63 -21.33 57.64
CA TYR A 182 -14.82 -22.66 58.16
C TYR A 182 -15.39 -22.51 59.56
N ASP A 183 -16.68 -22.76 59.71
CA ASP A 183 -17.35 -22.86 60.99
C ASP A 183 -17.16 -24.28 61.53
N PRO A 184 -16.27 -24.47 62.54
CA PRO A 184 -15.98 -25.77 63.11
C PRO A 184 -17.10 -26.35 63.94
N ASP A 185 -18.15 -25.53 64.26
CA ASP A 185 -19.24 -25.95 65.13
C ASP A 185 -20.45 -26.61 64.43
N GLN A 186 -20.35 -26.82 63.10
CA GLN A 186 -21.38 -27.50 62.31
C GLN A 186 -21.33 -29.05 62.31
N PHE A 187 -20.41 -29.65 63.11
CA PHE A 187 -20.23 -31.12 63.16
C PHE A 187 -20.29 -31.69 64.58
N GLU A 188 -21.15 -31.12 65.47
CA GLU A 188 -21.58 -31.84 66.68
C GLU A 188 -22.99 -32.39 66.56
#